data_363775fc6512e13b1082aa550105a6ce
#
_entry.id   363775fc6512e13b1082aa550105a6ce
#
_cell.length_a   1.000
_cell.length_b   1.000
_cell.length_c   1.000
_cell.angle_alpha   90.00
_cell.angle_beta   90.00
_cell.angle_gamma   90.00
#
_symmetry.space_group_name_H-M   'P 1'
#
loop_
_entity.id
_entity.type
_entity.pdbx_description
1 polymer ?
#
loop_
_entity_poly.entity_id
_entity_poly.type
_entity_poly.pdbx_seq_one_letter_code
_entity_poly.pdbx_strand_id
1 'polypeptide(L)'
;MFGNENGLKEAARTGRLGGNDGKMNTDQRDASNPLRGLGDARKAKGPPPVHLWNPPFCGDIDMRIAQDGTWFYMNSPIGRKPLVQLFSSVLRLDSDGKYYLVTPVEKVGIRVDDAPFTAIRMRVEGEGRDQVLHFETNVDDAVTVDADHPLRFAEEAQTGGLKPYVMVRAGLEALVSRALFYDLAAVGMVEEGWFGVWSSGRFHPMQKATEIGLAS
;
A
#
# COMPACT_ATOMS: atom_id res chain seq x y z
N MET A 1 -60.44 -24.72 54.34
CA MET A 1 -59.93 -25.49 55.50
C MET A 1 -58.47 -25.25 55.57
N PHE A 2 -58.12 -24.41 56.49
CA PHE A 2 -57.07 -24.52 57.49
C PHE A 2 -55.67 -24.76 56.88
N GLY A 3 -54.71 -23.95 57.05
CA GLY A 3 -54.30 -23.14 58.17
C GLY A 3 -52.81 -23.32 58.31
N ASN A 4 -52.15 -22.29 58.48
CA ASN A 4 -51.32 -21.78 59.56
C ASN A 4 -49.81 -22.00 59.29
N GLU A 5 -49.09 -20.94 59.13
CA GLU A 5 -48.43 -20.00 60.06
C GLU A 5 -47.22 -20.54 60.78
N ASN A 6 -46.21 -19.66 60.71
CA ASN A 6 -45.15 -19.40 61.70
C ASN A 6 -44.00 -20.35 61.73
N GLY A 7 -42.80 -19.91 61.84
CA GLY A 7 -42.20 -18.69 62.36
C GLY A 7 -40.72 -18.72 62.36
N LEU A 8 -40.24 -17.57 62.29
CA LEU A 8 -39.26 -16.90 63.13
C LEU A 8 -37.82 -17.52 63.33
N LYS A 9 -36.94 -16.66 62.98
CA LYS A 9 -35.69 -16.22 63.69
C LYS A 9 -34.40 -17.00 63.49
N GLU A 10 -33.46 -16.27 62.91
CA GLU A 10 -32.28 -15.65 63.52
C GLU A 10 -31.07 -16.54 63.68
N ALA A 11 -30.04 -16.25 62.95
CA ALA A 11 -28.73 -15.88 63.53
C ALA A 11 -27.71 -15.59 62.46
N ALA A 12 -27.18 -14.42 62.57
CA ALA A 12 -25.99 -13.92 61.87
C ALA A 12 -24.75 -14.78 62.18
N ARG A 13 -23.83 -14.91 61.18
CA ARG A 13 -22.39 -14.71 61.37
C ARG A 13 -21.61 -14.81 60.06
N THR A 14 -21.10 -13.67 59.67
CA THR A 14 -19.76 -13.38 59.21
C THR A 14 -18.98 -14.50 58.49
N GLY A 15 -18.81 -14.31 57.20
CA GLY A 15 -17.77 -14.99 56.39
C GLY A 15 -17.37 -14.09 55.22
N ARG A 16 -16.48 -13.17 55.52
CA ARG A 16 -15.80 -12.31 54.54
C ARG A 16 -14.87 -13.23 53.76
N LEU A 17 -15.20 -13.56 52.50
CA LEU A 17 -14.25 -14.15 51.58
C LEU A 17 -14.09 -13.19 50.39
N GLY A 18 -12.83 -12.78 50.23
CA GLY A 18 -12.40 -11.74 49.32
C GLY A 18 -12.81 -12.01 47.88
N GLY A 19 -13.43 -11.00 47.33
CA GLY A 19 -13.56 -10.85 45.89
C GLY A 19 -12.17 -10.67 45.29
N ASN A 20 -11.72 -11.69 44.61
CA ASN A 20 -10.60 -11.57 43.70
C ASN A 20 -11.16 -10.97 42.42
N ASP A 21 -11.26 -9.65 42.40
CA ASP A 21 -11.48 -8.90 41.16
C ASP A 21 -10.28 -9.17 40.25
N GLY A 22 -10.40 -10.22 39.46
CA GLY A 22 -9.53 -10.47 38.33
C GLY A 22 -9.60 -9.27 37.40
N LYS A 23 -8.74 -8.27 37.62
CA LYS A 23 -8.36 -7.32 36.58
C LYS A 23 -7.86 -8.16 35.41
N MET A 24 -8.76 -8.47 34.49
CA MET A 24 -8.39 -8.98 33.18
C MET A 24 -7.39 -8.00 32.59
N ASN A 25 -6.17 -8.48 32.49
CA ASN A 25 -5.05 -7.76 31.93
C ASN A 25 -5.42 -7.35 30.51
N THR A 26 -5.74 -6.08 30.31
CA THR A 26 -6.10 -5.47 29.03
C THR A 26 -4.95 -5.57 28.02
N ASP A 27 -3.75 -5.85 28.50
CA ASP A 27 -2.53 -5.99 27.70
C ASP A 27 -2.45 -7.29 26.87
N GLN A 28 -3.11 -8.36 27.31
CA GLN A 28 -3.03 -9.65 26.60
C GLN A 28 -3.98 -9.76 25.39
N ARG A 29 -5.05 -8.94 25.31
CA ARG A 29 -5.94 -8.94 24.13
C ARG A 29 -5.43 -8.08 22.97
N ASP A 30 -4.49 -7.21 23.25
CA ASP A 30 -3.95 -6.25 22.29
C ASP A 30 -2.73 -6.78 21.52
N ALA A 31 -2.10 -7.83 22.02
CA ALA A 31 -0.93 -8.46 21.39
C ALA A 31 -1.24 -9.21 20.09
N SER A 32 -2.51 -9.51 19.81
CA SER A 32 -2.95 -10.25 18.63
C SER A 32 -3.49 -9.37 17.48
N ASN A 33 -3.44 -8.05 17.60
CA ASN A 33 -3.78 -7.16 16.50
C ASN A 33 -2.50 -6.75 15.75
N PRO A 34 -2.22 -7.31 14.55
CA PRO A 34 -0.96 -7.10 13.83
C PRO A 34 -0.80 -5.71 13.21
N LEU A 35 -1.63 -4.73 13.59
CA LEU A 35 -1.64 -3.38 13.01
C LEU A 35 -1.81 -2.32 14.12
N ARG A 36 -1.12 -2.52 15.24
CA ARG A 36 -1.04 -1.54 16.32
C ARG A 36 -0.41 -0.24 15.80
N GLY A 37 -0.97 0.88 16.20
CA GLY A 37 -0.45 2.20 15.80
C GLY A 37 -1.01 2.75 14.48
N LEU A 38 -1.80 1.98 13.71
CA LEU A 38 -2.45 2.48 12.51
C LEU A 38 -3.41 3.65 12.81
N GLY A 39 -4.05 3.62 13.99
CA GLY A 39 -4.93 4.70 14.45
C GLY A 39 -4.20 6.02 14.68
N ASP A 40 -2.94 5.98 15.05
CA ASP A 40 -2.12 7.18 15.29
C ASP A 40 -1.54 7.72 13.98
N ALA A 41 -1.20 6.87 13.02
CA ALA A 41 -0.82 7.26 11.68
C ALA A 41 -1.94 8.04 10.95
N ARG A 42 -3.20 7.72 11.24
CA ARG A 42 -4.37 8.40 10.66
C ARG A 42 -4.61 9.82 11.18
N LYS A 43 -4.05 10.19 12.34
CA LYS A 43 -4.24 11.52 12.96
C LYS A 43 -3.25 12.58 12.45
N ALA A 44 -2.21 12.19 11.74
CA ALA A 44 -1.22 13.10 11.19
C ALA A 44 -1.81 13.90 10.02
N LYS A 45 -1.55 15.20 9.99
CA LYS A 45 -1.80 16.02 8.80
C LYS A 45 -0.71 15.72 7.76
N GLY A 46 -1.07 15.03 6.68
CA GLY A 46 -0.15 14.64 5.59
C GLY A 46 0.29 13.16 5.66
N PRO A 47 1.10 12.71 4.68
CA PRO A 47 1.57 11.33 4.65
C PRO A 47 2.46 11.04 5.87
N PRO A 48 2.28 9.85 6.50
CA PRO A 48 3.08 9.47 7.66
C PRO A 48 4.57 9.42 7.31
N PRO A 49 5.47 9.90 8.18
CA PRO A 49 6.91 9.88 7.95
C PRO A 49 7.51 8.49 8.23
N VAL A 50 7.06 7.47 7.49
CA VAL A 50 7.44 6.06 7.69
C VAL A 50 8.95 5.81 7.63
N HIS A 51 9.68 6.66 6.89
CA HIS A 51 11.14 6.58 6.78
C HIS A 51 11.87 6.95 8.08
N LEU A 52 11.21 7.67 8.99
CA LEU A 52 11.76 8.01 10.32
C LEU A 52 11.46 6.96 11.38
N TRP A 53 10.55 6.01 11.10
CA TRP A 53 10.16 5.02 12.07
C TRP A 53 11.05 3.78 11.97
N ASN A 54 11.58 3.33 13.11
CA ASN A 54 12.41 2.13 13.18
C ASN A 54 11.96 1.22 14.32
N PRO A 55 10.70 0.75 14.29
CA PRO A 55 10.18 -0.17 15.30
C PRO A 55 10.75 -1.57 15.14
N PRO A 56 10.59 -2.45 16.15
CA PRO A 56 10.96 -3.85 16.03
C PRO A 56 10.15 -4.55 14.92
N PHE A 57 10.81 -5.53 14.28
CA PHE A 57 10.13 -6.41 13.34
C PHE A 57 9.29 -7.44 14.10
N CYS A 58 8.01 -7.52 13.78
CA CYS A 58 7.03 -8.37 14.47
C CYS A 58 6.64 -9.63 13.65
N GLY A 59 7.37 -9.93 12.58
CA GLY A 59 7.10 -11.07 11.71
C GLY A 59 6.32 -10.69 10.44
N ASP A 60 6.11 -11.69 9.58
CA ASP A 60 5.32 -11.55 8.38
C ASP A 60 3.84 -11.82 8.69
N ILE A 61 2.95 -11.11 8.01
CA ILE A 61 1.51 -11.36 8.09
C ILE A 61 0.99 -11.84 6.73
N ASP A 62 -0.11 -12.59 6.74
CA ASP A 62 -0.77 -13.06 5.51
C ASP A 62 -1.54 -11.89 4.84
N MET A 63 -0.76 -10.92 4.38
CA MET A 63 -1.23 -9.80 3.58
C MET A 63 -0.48 -9.77 2.25
N ARG A 64 -1.22 -9.57 1.16
CA ARG A 64 -0.67 -9.60 -0.19
C ARG A 64 -1.27 -8.50 -1.05
N ILE A 65 -0.43 -7.86 -1.85
CA ILE A 65 -0.85 -6.99 -2.95
C ILE A 65 -0.65 -7.78 -4.24
N ALA A 66 -1.73 -8.05 -4.94
CA ALA A 66 -1.70 -8.75 -6.23
C ALA A 66 -1.23 -7.80 -7.35
N GLN A 67 -0.86 -8.37 -8.50
CA GLN A 67 -0.37 -7.63 -9.66
C GLN A 67 -1.36 -6.58 -10.19
N ASP A 68 -2.66 -6.80 -10.01
CA ASP A 68 -3.73 -5.85 -10.39
C ASP A 68 -3.95 -4.73 -9.37
N GLY A 69 -3.16 -4.71 -8.29
CA GLY A 69 -3.28 -3.73 -7.20
C GLY A 69 -4.34 -4.09 -6.14
N THR A 70 -4.94 -5.29 -6.22
CA THR A 70 -5.90 -5.76 -5.21
C THR A 70 -5.17 -6.20 -3.95
N TRP A 71 -5.60 -5.68 -2.81
CA TRP A 71 -5.08 -6.07 -1.50
C TRP A 71 -5.88 -7.23 -0.92
N PHE A 72 -5.16 -8.21 -0.38
CA PHE A 72 -5.73 -9.38 0.28
C PHE A 72 -5.23 -9.47 1.73
N TYR A 73 -6.10 -9.92 2.61
CA TYR A 73 -5.74 -10.34 3.96
C TYR A 73 -6.34 -11.73 4.22
N MET A 74 -5.50 -12.69 4.63
CA MET A 74 -5.90 -14.10 4.81
C MET A 74 -6.69 -14.63 3.58
N ASN A 75 -6.15 -14.39 2.40
CA ASN A 75 -6.75 -14.71 1.09
C ASN A 75 -8.12 -14.06 0.77
N SER A 76 -8.60 -13.16 1.62
CA SER A 76 -9.83 -12.39 1.37
C SER A 76 -9.50 -11.01 0.82
N PRO A 77 -10.15 -10.55 -0.27
CA PRO A 77 -9.88 -9.22 -0.82
C PRO A 77 -10.38 -8.11 0.11
N ILE A 78 -9.58 -7.07 0.26
CA ILE A 78 -9.94 -5.88 1.04
C ILE A 78 -10.69 -4.91 0.12
N GLY A 79 -12.02 -4.96 0.14
CA GLY A 79 -12.86 -4.11 -0.72
C GLY A 79 -13.05 -2.66 -0.23
N ARG A 80 -12.58 -2.33 0.98
CA ARG A 80 -12.77 -0.99 1.57
C ARG A 80 -11.62 -0.07 1.16
N LYS A 81 -11.83 0.76 0.14
CA LYS A 81 -10.81 1.70 -0.38
C LYS A 81 -10.14 2.55 0.73
N PRO A 82 -10.84 3.16 1.71
CA PRO A 82 -10.18 3.91 2.77
C PRO A 82 -9.23 3.08 3.63
N LEU A 83 -9.47 1.77 3.76
CA LEU A 83 -8.58 0.85 4.49
C LEU A 83 -7.33 0.54 3.66
N VAL A 84 -7.49 0.31 2.37
CA VAL A 84 -6.35 0.13 1.44
C VAL A 84 -5.48 1.39 1.41
N GLN A 85 -6.07 2.58 1.33
CA GLN A 85 -5.35 3.85 1.40
C GLN A 85 -4.59 4.03 2.72
N LEU A 86 -5.18 3.61 3.84
CA LEU A 86 -4.52 3.65 5.13
C LEU A 86 -3.30 2.71 5.16
N PHE A 87 -3.42 1.47 4.70
CA PHE A 87 -2.30 0.55 4.61
C PHE A 87 -1.23 1.05 3.64
N SER A 88 -1.63 1.56 2.48
CA SER A 88 -0.69 2.11 1.50
C SER A 88 0.12 3.30 2.07
N SER A 89 -0.49 4.11 2.94
CA SER A 89 0.18 5.26 3.55
C SER A 89 1.31 4.88 4.51
N VAL A 90 1.27 3.68 5.09
CA VAL A 90 2.30 3.15 5.99
C VAL A 90 3.18 2.08 5.33
N LEU A 91 3.04 1.89 4.02
CA LEU A 91 3.86 0.98 3.24
C LEU A 91 5.26 1.53 3.04
N ARG A 92 6.26 0.67 3.19
CA ARG A 92 7.69 0.99 2.98
C ARG A 92 8.40 -0.17 2.29
N LEU A 93 9.27 0.17 1.35
CA LEU A 93 10.25 -0.73 0.78
C LEU A 93 11.56 -0.54 1.55
N ASP A 94 12.07 -1.59 2.18
CA ASP A 94 13.35 -1.56 2.90
C ASP A 94 14.52 -1.96 1.98
N SER A 95 15.74 -1.72 2.44
CA SER A 95 16.97 -2.01 1.69
C SER A 95 17.20 -3.49 1.39
N ASP A 96 16.47 -4.40 2.04
CA ASP A 96 16.47 -5.83 1.76
C ASP A 96 15.56 -6.23 0.59
N GLY A 97 14.93 -5.24 -0.07
CA GLY A 97 14.01 -5.46 -1.19
C GLY A 97 12.63 -5.97 -0.79
N LYS A 98 12.29 -5.96 0.49
CA LYS A 98 10.99 -6.43 0.98
C LYS A 98 10.08 -5.27 1.36
N TYR A 99 8.79 -5.54 1.27
CA TYR A 99 7.75 -4.59 1.62
C TYR A 99 7.24 -4.80 3.04
N TYR A 100 7.06 -3.69 3.74
CA TYR A 100 6.61 -3.69 5.13
C TYR A 100 5.51 -2.66 5.36
N LEU A 101 4.57 -3.00 6.22
CA LEU A 101 3.72 -2.00 6.87
C LEU A 101 4.41 -1.55 8.15
N VAL A 102 4.67 -0.25 8.26
CA VAL A 102 5.44 0.33 9.36
C VAL A 102 4.60 1.34 10.10
N THR A 103 4.52 1.16 11.41
CA THR A 103 3.91 2.12 12.34
C THR A 103 4.97 2.58 13.36
N PRO A 104 4.71 3.56 14.22
CA PRO A 104 5.69 3.94 15.25
C PRO A 104 6.08 2.80 16.22
N VAL A 105 5.25 1.75 16.32
CA VAL A 105 5.41 0.71 17.35
C VAL A 105 5.72 -0.69 16.78
N GLU A 106 5.50 -0.93 15.49
CA GLU A 106 5.72 -2.24 14.87
C GLU A 106 6.05 -2.14 13.38
N LYS A 107 6.77 -3.14 12.89
CA LYS A 107 7.03 -3.40 11.48
C LYS A 107 6.64 -4.83 11.16
N VAL A 108 5.74 -5.02 10.18
CA VAL A 108 5.30 -6.34 9.71
C VAL A 108 5.55 -6.48 8.21
N GLY A 109 6.05 -7.66 7.80
CA GLY A 109 6.30 -7.96 6.39
C GLY A 109 5.01 -8.34 5.66
N ILE A 110 4.91 -7.94 4.39
CA ILE A 110 3.82 -8.31 3.48
C ILE A 110 4.38 -8.76 2.14
N ARG A 111 3.57 -9.43 1.34
CA ARG A 111 3.93 -9.83 -0.02
C ARG A 111 3.38 -8.86 -1.05
N VAL A 112 4.20 -8.49 -2.03
CA VAL A 112 3.79 -7.74 -3.22
C VAL A 112 4.19 -8.57 -4.44
N ASP A 113 3.23 -8.90 -5.29
CA ASP A 113 3.46 -9.82 -6.41
C ASP A 113 4.24 -9.15 -7.57
N ASP A 114 4.09 -7.83 -7.75
CA ASP A 114 4.79 -7.04 -8.78
C ASP A 114 5.09 -5.63 -8.23
N ALA A 115 4.18 -4.67 -8.41
CA ALA A 115 4.29 -3.33 -7.87
C ALA A 115 3.22 -3.07 -6.80
N PRO A 116 3.50 -2.23 -5.79
CA PRO A 116 2.55 -1.97 -4.72
C PRO A 116 1.34 -1.15 -5.17
N PHE A 117 1.46 -0.41 -6.27
CA PHE A 117 0.40 0.41 -6.82
C PHE A 117 0.14 0.09 -8.29
N THR A 118 -1.02 0.51 -8.79
CA THR A 118 -1.38 0.47 -10.20
C THR A 118 -1.79 1.87 -10.64
N ALA A 119 -1.16 2.41 -11.69
CA ALA A 119 -1.60 3.63 -12.35
C ALA A 119 -2.85 3.34 -13.17
N ILE A 120 -3.94 4.03 -12.86
CA ILE A 120 -5.29 3.78 -13.42
C ILE A 120 -5.80 4.90 -14.30
N ARG A 121 -5.18 6.08 -14.24
CA ARG A 121 -5.47 7.22 -15.12
C ARG A 121 -4.18 7.90 -15.52
N MET A 122 -4.20 8.45 -16.72
CA MET A 122 -3.14 9.30 -17.27
C MET A 122 -3.75 10.57 -17.84
N ARG A 123 -3.06 11.68 -17.64
CA ARG A 123 -3.36 12.97 -18.27
C ARG A 123 -2.06 13.50 -18.85
N VAL A 124 -2.16 14.07 -20.04
CA VAL A 124 -1.03 14.71 -20.74
C VAL A 124 -1.32 16.20 -20.83
N GLU A 125 -0.36 17.02 -20.47
CA GLU A 125 -0.35 18.46 -20.70
C GLU A 125 0.77 18.80 -21.68
N GLY A 126 0.50 19.66 -22.65
CA GLY A 126 1.45 20.00 -23.71
C GLY A 126 1.60 18.91 -24.76
N GLU A 127 2.60 19.04 -25.64
CA GLU A 127 2.85 18.14 -26.74
C GLU A 127 4.37 17.96 -26.97
N GLY A 128 4.75 16.81 -27.50
CA GLY A 128 6.12 16.53 -27.91
C GLY A 128 7.11 16.62 -26.75
N ARG A 129 8.19 17.40 -26.91
CA ARG A 129 9.22 17.55 -25.87
C ARG A 129 8.78 18.39 -24.66
N ASP A 130 7.75 19.21 -24.84
CA ASP A 130 7.21 20.10 -23.79
C ASP A 130 6.05 19.45 -23.02
N GLN A 131 5.70 18.20 -23.34
CA GLN A 131 4.65 17.49 -22.64
C GLN A 131 5.01 17.16 -21.20
N VAL A 132 3.98 17.09 -20.35
CA VAL A 132 4.05 16.64 -18.96
C VAL A 132 3.03 15.54 -18.74
N LEU A 133 3.48 14.42 -18.23
CA LEU A 133 2.64 13.25 -17.96
C LEU A 133 2.27 13.21 -16.49
N HIS A 134 0.98 13.02 -16.22
CA HIS A 134 0.43 12.88 -14.87
C HIS A 134 -0.28 11.54 -14.75
N PHE A 135 0.00 10.82 -13.68
CA PHE A 135 -0.68 9.57 -13.36
C PHE A 135 -1.46 9.68 -12.06
N GLU A 136 -2.56 8.93 -11.99
CA GLU A 136 -3.32 8.70 -10.75
C GLU A 136 -3.32 7.20 -10.45
N THR A 137 -3.03 6.85 -9.21
CA THR A 137 -2.97 5.45 -8.77
C THR A 137 -4.31 4.94 -8.24
N ASN A 138 -4.42 3.62 -8.09
CA ASN A 138 -5.58 2.95 -7.48
C ASN A 138 -5.84 3.34 -6.02
N VAL A 139 -4.88 3.99 -5.36
CA VAL A 139 -4.99 4.53 -3.99
C VAL A 139 -5.14 6.05 -3.95
N ASP A 140 -5.40 6.68 -5.11
CA ASP A 140 -5.60 8.13 -5.31
C ASP A 140 -4.32 8.98 -5.09
N ASP A 141 -3.13 8.38 -5.18
CA ASP A 141 -1.91 9.17 -5.30
C ASP A 141 -1.84 9.79 -6.70
N ALA A 142 -1.57 11.09 -6.76
CA ALA A 142 -1.30 11.81 -8.01
C ALA A 142 0.20 11.99 -8.18
N VAL A 143 0.73 11.64 -9.36
CA VAL A 143 2.15 11.66 -9.66
C VAL A 143 2.39 12.40 -10.98
N THR A 144 3.30 13.35 -10.96
CA THR A 144 3.82 13.99 -12.19
C THR A 144 5.15 13.32 -12.53
N VAL A 145 5.29 12.87 -13.77
CA VAL A 145 6.53 12.26 -14.25
C VAL A 145 7.59 13.33 -14.44
N ASP A 146 8.62 13.27 -13.60
CA ASP A 146 9.75 14.21 -13.56
C ASP A 146 11.06 13.50 -13.13
N ALA A 147 12.02 14.24 -12.61
CA ALA A 147 13.30 13.69 -12.17
C ALA A 147 13.16 12.83 -10.90
N ASP A 148 12.24 13.16 -10.00
CA ASP A 148 12.00 12.44 -8.75
C ASP A 148 11.01 11.28 -8.92
N HIS A 149 10.18 11.35 -9.95
CA HIS A 149 9.16 10.37 -10.29
C HIS A 149 9.35 9.84 -11.73
N PRO A 150 10.48 9.20 -12.02
CA PRO A 150 10.78 8.73 -13.38
C PRO A 150 9.87 7.56 -13.80
N LEU A 151 9.70 7.44 -15.13
CA LEU A 151 9.23 6.21 -15.75
C LEU A 151 10.37 5.22 -15.89
N ARG A 152 10.09 3.95 -15.64
CA ARG A 152 10.96 2.81 -15.88
C ARG A 152 10.22 1.76 -16.69
N PHE A 153 10.90 1.14 -17.64
CA PHE A 153 10.36 0.07 -18.47
C PHE A 153 11.14 -1.20 -18.19
N ALA A 154 10.45 -2.29 -17.89
CA ALA A 154 11.03 -3.60 -17.68
C ALA A 154 10.46 -4.57 -18.73
N GLU A 155 11.28 -5.46 -19.23
CA GLU A 155 10.83 -6.54 -20.10
C GLU A 155 10.18 -7.65 -19.28
N GLU A 156 9.01 -8.09 -19.68
CA GLU A 156 8.33 -9.23 -19.09
C GLU A 156 8.92 -10.54 -19.61
N ALA A 157 9.60 -11.29 -18.76
CA ALA A 157 10.36 -12.48 -19.14
C ALA A 157 9.53 -13.56 -19.88
N GLN A 158 8.22 -13.60 -19.65
CA GLN A 158 7.34 -14.63 -20.25
C GLN A 158 6.83 -14.26 -21.65
N THR A 159 6.66 -12.97 -21.93
CA THR A 159 6.03 -12.49 -23.15
C THR A 159 6.96 -11.64 -24.01
N GLY A 160 8.09 -11.19 -23.47
CA GLY A 160 8.95 -10.19 -24.09
C GLY A 160 8.32 -8.80 -24.18
N GLY A 161 7.11 -8.61 -23.62
CA GLY A 161 6.42 -7.34 -23.59
C GLY A 161 7.02 -6.37 -22.57
N LEU A 162 6.80 -5.07 -22.78
CA LEU A 162 7.21 -4.05 -21.84
C LEU A 162 6.18 -3.84 -20.72
N LYS A 163 6.68 -3.75 -19.51
CA LYS A 163 5.94 -3.30 -18.32
C LYS A 163 6.44 -1.92 -17.91
N PRO A 164 5.61 -0.88 -18.06
CA PRO A 164 5.96 0.45 -17.59
C PRO A 164 5.62 0.62 -16.11
N TYR A 165 6.53 1.27 -15.38
CA TYR A 165 6.37 1.64 -13.98
C TYR A 165 6.63 3.13 -13.81
N VAL A 166 5.88 3.78 -12.94
CA VAL A 166 6.14 5.15 -12.51
C VAL A 166 6.50 5.16 -11.04
N MET A 167 7.59 5.86 -10.68
CA MET A 167 7.96 6.08 -9.29
C MET A 167 6.90 6.94 -8.60
N VAL A 168 6.32 6.42 -7.51
CA VAL A 168 5.32 7.17 -6.73
C VAL A 168 5.97 7.85 -5.54
N ARG A 169 6.73 7.11 -4.74
CA ARG A 169 7.46 7.64 -3.58
C ARG A 169 8.44 6.60 -3.01
N ALA A 170 9.61 7.05 -2.56
CA ALA A 170 10.54 6.26 -1.75
C ALA A 170 10.76 4.80 -2.21
N GLY A 171 10.93 4.60 -3.51
CA GLY A 171 11.11 3.27 -4.10
C GLY A 171 9.82 2.49 -4.36
N LEU A 172 8.67 3.02 -3.97
CA LEU A 172 7.37 2.44 -4.25
C LEU A 172 6.90 2.89 -5.63
N GLU A 173 6.73 1.95 -6.54
CA GLU A 173 6.32 2.18 -7.93
C GLU A 173 4.86 1.81 -8.16
N ALA A 174 4.26 2.40 -9.18
CA ALA A 174 2.97 1.96 -9.74
C ALA A 174 3.19 1.31 -11.10
N LEU A 175 2.66 0.11 -11.28
CA LEU A 175 2.54 -0.51 -12.60
C LEU A 175 1.53 0.27 -13.42
N VAL A 176 1.92 0.76 -14.59
CA VAL A 176 0.99 1.37 -15.54
C VAL A 176 0.13 0.28 -16.16
N SER A 177 -1.19 0.40 -16.01
CA SER A 177 -2.12 -0.59 -16.54
C SER A 177 -1.97 -0.76 -18.05
N ARG A 178 -2.29 -1.96 -18.57
CA ARG A 178 -2.14 -2.26 -19.99
C ARG A 178 -2.93 -1.28 -20.89
N ALA A 179 -4.10 -0.84 -20.44
CA ALA A 179 -4.88 0.15 -21.18
C ALA A 179 -4.14 1.48 -21.31
N LEU A 180 -3.58 1.97 -20.20
CA LEU A 180 -2.80 3.21 -20.19
C LEU A 180 -1.45 3.08 -20.92
N PHE A 181 -0.91 1.88 -21.04
CA PHE A 181 0.32 1.69 -21.80
C PHE A 181 0.14 2.03 -23.30
N TYR A 182 -1.01 1.73 -23.88
CA TYR A 182 -1.31 2.13 -25.26
C TYR A 182 -1.45 3.66 -25.39
N ASP A 183 -2.09 4.31 -24.43
CA ASP A 183 -2.21 5.77 -24.40
C ASP A 183 -0.82 6.42 -24.21
N LEU A 184 0.03 5.84 -23.35
CA LEU A 184 1.40 6.27 -23.13
C LEU A 184 2.25 6.12 -24.40
N ALA A 185 2.11 5.00 -25.10
CA ALA A 185 2.81 4.77 -26.38
C ALA A 185 2.35 5.72 -27.48
N ALA A 186 1.05 6.10 -27.49
CA ALA A 186 0.50 7.01 -28.49
C ALA A 186 1.09 8.43 -28.42
N VAL A 187 1.62 8.86 -27.26
CA VAL A 187 2.31 10.15 -27.08
C VAL A 187 3.82 10.02 -27.15
N GLY A 188 4.30 8.84 -27.54
CA GLY A 188 5.73 8.54 -27.72
C GLY A 188 6.30 9.09 -29.00
N MET A 189 7.61 9.26 -29.03
CA MET A 189 8.38 9.66 -30.20
C MET A 189 9.73 8.97 -30.25
N VAL A 190 10.39 9.06 -31.38
CA VAL A 190 11.77 8.58 -31.53
C VAL A 190 12.75 9.70 -31.23
N GLU A 191 13.68 9.42 -30.33
CA GLU A 191 14.76 10.34 -29.96
C GLU A 191 16.06 9.55 -29.89
N GLU A 192 17.07 9.97 -30.65
CA GLU A 192 18.41 9.34 -30.68
C GLU A 192 18.39 7.80 -30.86
N GLY A 193 17.47 7.30 -31.69
CA GLY A 193 17.33 5.86 -31.97
C GLY A 193 16.53 5.06 -30.92
N TRP A 194 15.93 5.74 -29.95
CA TRP A 194 15.03 5.16 -28.95
C TRP A 194 13.61 5.66 -29.15
N PHE A 195 12.65 4.77 -29.09
CA PHE A 195 11.25 5.12 -28.90
C PHE A 195 11.00 5.32 -27.42
N GLY A 196 10.35 6.40 -27.07
CA GLY A 196 10.07 6.73 -25.66
C GLY A 196 9.16 7.93 -25.54
N VAL A 197 9.00 8.44 -24.35
CA VAL A 197 8.15 9.60 -24.03
C VAL A 197 8.93 10.70 -23.35
N TRP A 198 8.58 11.92 -23.63
CA TRP A 198 9.03 13.09 -22.90
C TRP A 198 8.08 13.38 -21.73
N SER A 199 8.62 13.87 -20.63
CA SER A 199 7.85 14.48 -19.57
C SER A 199 8.73 15.43 -18.77
N SER A 200 8.22 16.63 -18.47
CA SER A 200 8.94 17.63 -17.67
C SER A 200 10.36 17.91 -18.18
N GLY A 201 10.53 17.97 -19.51
CA GLY A 201 11.83 18.21 -20.16
C GLY A 201 12.81 17.04 -20.12
N ARG A 202 12.36 15.83 -19.74
CA ARG A 202 13.16 14.61 -19.69
C ARG A 202 12.62 13.53 -20.61
N PHE A 203 13.51 12.89 -21.37
CA PHE A 203 13.17 11.73 -22.19
C PHE A 203 13.26 10.44 -21.37
N HIS A 204 12.22 9.60 -21.46
CA HIS A 204 12.13 8.29 -20.83
C HIS A 204 12.12 7.22 -21.94
N PRO A 205 13.25 6.57 -22.21
CA PRO A 205 13.36 5.58 -23.27
C PRO A 205 12.60 4.32 -22.92
N MET A 206 11.83 3.78 -23.87
CA MET A 206 11.07 2.54 -23.76
C MET A 206 11.82 1.37 -24.40
N GLN A 207 12.11 1.50 -25.71
CA GLN A 207 12.68 0.45 -26.53
C GLN A 207 13.46 1.06 -27.71
N LYS A 208 14.42 0.32 -28.28
CA LYS A 208 15.10 0.77 -29.47
C LYS A 208 14.13 0.87 -30.65
N ALA A 209 14.16 1.99 -31.37
CA ALA A 209 13.28 2.23 -32.50
C ALA A 209 13.42 1.15 -33.58
N THR A 210 14.61 0.60 -33.78
CA THR A 210 14.87 -0.48 -34.74
C THR A 210 14.19 -1.79 -34.35
N GLU A 211 14.01 -2.08 -33.06
CA GLU A 211 13.37 -3.33 -32.58
C GLU A 211 11.87 -3.34 -32.82
N ILE A 212 11.25 -2.16 -32.95
CA ILE A 212 9.82 -2.02 -33.21
C ILE A 212 9.51 -1.52 -34.64
N GLY A 213 10.50 -1.58 -35.53
CA GLY A 213 10.32 -1.23 -36.93
C GLY A 213 10.12 0.26 -37.21
N LEU A 214 10.43 1.13 -36.26
CA LEU A 214 10.49 2.57 -36.48
C LEU A 214 11.91 2.90 -36.98
N ALA A 215 12.01 3.21 -38.29
CA ALA A 215 13.25 3.68 -38.86
C ALA A 215 13.65 5.05 -38.28
N SER A 216 14.94 5.25 -38.01
CA SER A 216 15.50 6.56 -37.63
C SER A 216 15.47 7.53 -38.79
#